data_1885eac7facb8040cdc410af8f568c18
#
_entry.id   1885eac7facb8040cdc410af8f568c18
#
_cell.length_a   1.000
_cell.length_b   1.000
_cell.length_c   1.000
_cell.angle_alpha   90.00
_cell.angle_beta   90.00
_cell.angle_gamma   90.00
#
_symmetry.space_group_name_H-M   'P 1'
#
loop_
_entity.id
_entity.type
_entity.pdbx_description
1 polymer ?
#
loop_
_entity_poly.entity_id
_entity_poly.type
_entity_poly.pdbx_seq_one_letter_code
_entity_poly.pdbx_strand_id
1 'polypeptide(L)'
;VLRFIFGRVEGKPQEGGERNQADNEPAQKYGFGHGVRARNKKGIIPCRLSDKCKSGYHSFYLKRTFIPMQTQAIIRHIVQWLKDYAEQARAKGFVVGVSGGIDSAVVSTLAAQTGLSVLLLEMPIRQKSDQVNRAQEHMGRLKQRYLNVKAQSVDLTQTFDTFADTVDVSETEFPNKQLALANARSRLRMTTLYYYGQLHGLLVAGTGNKIEDFGVGFFTKYGDGGVDISPIADLTKTQVYALAAELDVSEDIQKAVPTDGLWDTERTDEEQMGASYPELEWAMSVYDSHKPEDFEGRQREVLAIYTRLHKAMQHKVNPIPVCKIPEELF
;
A
#
# COMPACT_ATOMS: atom_id res chain seq x y z
N VAL A 1 5.11 20.78 -5.58
CA VAL A 1 6.13 19.76 -5.86
C VAL A 1 6.23 19.53 -7.37
N LEU A 2 5.11 19.57 -8.12
CA LEU A 2 5.09 19.40 -9.60
C LEU A 2 5.75 20.54 -10.40
N ARG A 3 6.03 21.69 -9.81
CA ARG A 3 6.66 22.85 -10.50
C ARG A 3 8.16 22.71 -10.78
N PHE A 4 8.85 21.71 -10.25
CA PHE A 4 10.31 21.58 -10.37
C PHE A 4 10.80 20.52 -11.37
N ILE A 5 9.91 19.81 -12.07
CA ILE A 5 10.33 18.75 -13.01
C ILE A 5 10.59 19.26 -14.42
N PHE A 6 10.21 20.49 -14.77
CA PHE A 6 10.39 21.01 -16.12
C PHE A 6 11.49 22.07 -16.18
N GLY A 7 12.65 21.68 -16.71
CA GLY A 7 13.70 22.59 -17.14
C GLY A 7 13.18 23.62 -18.13
N ARG A 8 13.59 24.88 -17.95
CA ARG A 8 13.32 26.00 -18.85
C ARG A 8 13.68 25.66 -20.30
N VAL A 9 12.69 25.65 -21.17
CA VAL A 9 12.92 25.83 -22.62
C VAL A 9 12.71 27.32 -22.88
N GLU A 10 13.77 28.03 -23.20
CA GLU A 10 13.71 29.42 -23.66
C GLU A 10 13.16 29.44 -25.09
N GLY A 11 11.94 29.87 -25.24
CA GLY A 11 11.29 30.17 -26.52
C GLY A 11 10.84 31.63 -26.50
N LYS A 12 11.30 32.41 -27.49
CA LYS A 12 10.99 33.84 -27.67
C LYS A 12 9.49 34.08 -27.84
N PRO A 13 8.97 35.25 -27.44
CA PRO A 13 7.55 35.60 -27.59
C PRO A 13 7.20 35.92 -29.05
N GLN A 14 6.12 35.37 -29.55
CA GLN A 14 5.37 35.93 -30.68
C GLN A 14 4.06 36.50 -30.14
N GLU A 15 3.82 37.74 -30.49
CA GLU A 15 2.59 38.48 -30.25
C GLU A 15 1.45 38.02 -31.15
N GLY A 16 0.24 38.11 -30.63
CA GLY A 16 -0.95 38.36 -31.42
C GLY A 16 -2.02 37.29 -31.41
N GLY A 17 -3.21 37.62 -30.92
CA GLY A 17 -4.45 37.07 -31.46
C GLY A 17 -5.43 36.41 -30.52
N GLU A 18 -6.39 37.20 -30.08
CA GLU A 18 -7.81 36.91 -29.93
C GLU A 18 -8.32 35.92 -28.87
N ARG A 19 -9.19 36.48 -28.04
CA ARG A 19 -10.10 35.88 -27.08
C ARG A 19 -11.08 34.95 -27.78
N ASN A 20 -11.27 33.78 -27.23
CA ASN A 20 -12.58 33.10 -27.30
C ASN A 20 -12.91 32.50 -25.93
N GLN A 21 -14.09 32.90 -25.45
CA GLN A 21 -14.83 32.29 -24.36
C GLN A 21 -15.34 30.92 -24.82
N ALA A 22 -15.20 29.92 -24.01
CA ALA A 22 -16.16 28.80 -23.89
C ALA A 22 -15.77 27.93 -22.71
N ASP A 23 -16.65 27.87 -21.83
CA ASP A 23 -17.43 26.79 -21.26
C ASP A 23 -16.83 26.06 -20.07
N ASN A 24 -17.46 26.41 -18.93
CA ASN A 24 -17.48 25.62 -17.70
C ASN A 24 -18.15 24.28 -17.96
N GLU A 25 -17.45 23.19 -17.75
CA GLU A 25 -18.09 21.91 -17.44
C GLU A 25 -17.73 21.45 -16.03
N PRO A 26 -18.71 20.93 -15.26
CA PRO A 26 -18.51 20.60 -13.84
C PRO A 26 -17.94 19.19 -13.68
N ALA A 27 -17.12 19.06 -12.66
CA ALA A 27 -16.53 17.81 -12.19
C ALA A 27 -17.58 16.70 -12.00
N GLN A 28 -17.38 15.57 -12.66
CA GLN A 28 -18.18 14.35 -12.49
C GLN A 28 -17.96 13.75 -11.10
N LYS A 29 -19.04 13.73 -10.33
CA LYS A 29 -19.17 12.94 -9.09
C LYS A 29 -19.28 11.47 -9.46
N TYR A 30 -18.36 10.66 -8.98
CA TYR A 30 -18.54 9.21 -8.99
C TYR A 30 -19.61 8.83 -7.96
N GLY A 31 -20.82 8.56 -8.46
CA GLY A 31 -21.93 8.01 -7.69
C GLY A 31 -21.91 6.48 -7.77
N PHE A 32 -21.90 5.83 -6.62
CA PHE A 32 -22.16 4.39 -6.53
C PHE A 32 -23.63 4.12 -6.84
N GLY A 33 -23.89 3.37 -7.92
CA GLY A 33 -25.23 2.99 -8.32
C GLY A 33 -25.74 1.78 -7.55
N HIS A 34 -26.95 1.93 -7.02
CA HIS A 34 -27.73 0.88 -6.37
C HIS A 34 -28.36 -0.11 -7.37
N GLY A 35 -28.25 -1.39 -7.04
CA GLY A 35 -29.31 -2.37 -6.99
C GLY A 35 -30.12 -2.69 -8.26
N VAL A 36 -29.89 -3.89 -8.79
CA VAL A 36 -30.91 -4.61 -9.59
C VAL A 36 -31.34 -5.86 -8.83
N ARG A 37 -32.62 -5.90 -8.41
CA ARG A 37 -33.31 -7.10 -7.92
C ARG A 37 -33.64 -8.01 -9.08
N ALA A 38 -33.16 -9.25 -9.03
CA ALA A 38 -33.75 -10.34 -9.81
C ALA A 38 -34.24 -11.43 -8.85
N ARG A 39 -35.55 -11.66 -8.83
CA ARG A 39 -36.19 -12.83 -8.21
C ARG A 39 -36.02 -14.04 -9.13
N ASN A 40 -35.56 -15.14 -8.56
CA ASN A 40 -35.91 -16.44 -9.14
C ASN A 40 -36.19 -17.48 -8.04
N LYS A 41 -37.39 -18.07 -8.12
CA LYS A 41 -37.89 -19.15 -7.25
C LYS A 41 -37.33 -20.46 -7.76
N LYS A 42 -36.67 -21.26 -6.90
CA LYS A 42 -36.74 -22.75 -6.89
C LYS A 42 -36.07 -23.31 -5.63
N GLY A 43 -36.81 -24.12 -4.95
CA GLY A 43 -36.72 -25.21 -4.00
C GLY A 43 -35.41 -25.42 -3.21
N ILE A 44 -35.56 -25.36 -1.87
CA ILE A 44 -34.54 -25.77 -0.89
C ILE A 44 -34.76 -27.29 -0.60
N ILE A 45 -33.73 -28.10 -0.79
CA ILE A 45 -33.67 -29.48 -0.28
C ILE A 45 -32.77 -29.48 0.96
N PRO A 46 -33.22 -29.94 2.13
CA PRO A 46 -32.39 -29.96 3.33
C PRO A 46 -31.49 -31.21 3.34
N CYS A 47 -30.17 -30.99 3.38
CA CYS A 47 -29.20 -32.07 3.63
C CYS A 47 -28.95 -32.14 5.15
N ARG A 48 -29.23 -33.26 5.79
CA ARG A 48 -28.88 -33.57 7.17
C ARG A 48 -27.37 -33.77 7.30
N LEU A 49 -26.71 -33.00 8.10
CA LEU A 49 -25.33 -33.21 8.53
C LEU A 49 -25.29 -33.86 9.90
N SER A 50 -24.60 -34.99 9.97
CA SER A 50 -24.28 -35.72 11.20
C SER A 50 -23.21 -35.00 12.02
N ASP A 51 -23.42 -34.96 13.34
CA ASP A 51 -22.48 -34.46 14.33
C ASP A 51 -21.13 -35.16 14.30
N LYS A 52 -20.05 -34.39 14.15
CA LYS A 52 -18.74 -34.49 14.82
C LYS A 52 -17.67 -33.80 14.00
N CYS A 53 -17.40 -32.54 14.31
CA CYS A 53 -16.06 -31.93 14.17
C CYS A 53 -15.98 -30.68 15.06
N LYS A 54 -15.38 -30.88 16.24
CA LYS A 54 -14.94 -29.81 17.11
C LYS A 54 -13.56 -29.36 16.63
N SER A 55 -13.45 -28.25 15.94
CA SER A 55 -12.29 -27.38 15.93
C SER A 55 -12.72 -25.97 15.47
N GLY A 56 -12.42 -24.94 16.26
CA GLY A 56 -12.98 -23.61 16.19
C GLY A 56 -12.54 -22.75 14.99
N TYR A 57 -12.07 -23.32 13.91
CA TYR A 57 -11.56 -22.57 12.73
C TYR A 57 -12.49 -22.57 11.52
N HIS A 58 -13.69 -23.18 11.58
CA HIS A 58 -14.51 -23.41 10.38
C HIS A 58 -15.68 -22.42 10.17
N SER A 59 -15.84 -21.37 10.98
CA SER A 59 -17.02 -20.49 10.91
C SER A 59 -16.82 -19.17 10.15
N PHE A 60 -15.61 -18.85 9.66
CA PHE A 60 -15.36 -17.57 8.99
C PHE A 60 -15.76 -17.52 7.50
N TYR A 61 -16.05 -18.64 6.88
CA TYR A 61 -16.38 -18.68 5.44
C TYR A 61 -17.89 -18.75 5.21
N LEU A 62 -18.53 -17.57 5.20
CA LEU A 62 -19.86 -17.44 4.58
C LEU A 62 -19.74 -17.69 3.07
N LYS A 63 -20.66 -18.53 2.54
CA LYS A 63 -20.76 -18.93 1.13
C LYS A 63 -20.82 -17.71 0.18
N ARG A 64 -19.68 -17.11 -0.14
CA ARG A 64 -19.51 -16.41 -1.41
C ARG A 64 -19.32 -17.50 -2.47
N THR A 65 -20.11 -17.51 -3.53
CA THR A 65 -19.77 -18.22 -4.77
C THR A 65 -18.33 -17.84 -5.11
N PHE A 66 -17.43 -18.79 -4.98
CA PHE A 66 -16.00 -18.57 -5.20
C PHE A 66 -15.80 -18.39 -6.72
N ILE A 67 -15.83 -17.14 -7.17
CA ILE A 67 -15.33 -16.82 -8.51
C ILE A 67 -13.80 -16.84 -8.34
N PRO A 68 -13.09 -17.77 -8.99
CA PRO A 68 -11.64 -17.84 -8.87
C PRO A 68 -11.05 -16.49 -9.33
N MET A 69 -10.11 -15.96 -8.55
CA MET A 69 -9.44 -14.71 -8.87
C MET A 69 -8.72 -14.84 -10.23
N GLN A 70 -8.97 -13.91 -11.14
CA GLN A 70 -8.32 -13.89 -12.46
C GLN A 70 -6.93 -13.24 -12.36
N THR A 71 -6.00 -13.91 -11.65
CA THR A 71 -4.69 -13.38 -11.24
C THR A 71 -3.90 -12.80 -12.41
N GLN A 72 -3.81 -13.52 -13.52
CA GLN A 72 -3.14 -13.07 -14.73
C GLN A 72 -3.78 -11.81 -15.36
N ALA A 73 -5.11 -11.71 -15.30
CA ALA A 73 -5.80 -10.52 -15.80
C ALA A 73 -5.53 -9.31 -14.92
N ILE A 74 -5.49 -9.49 -13.60
CA ILE A 74 -5.16 -8.44 -12.63
C ILE A 74 -3.71 -7.98 -12.84
N ILE A 75 -2.75 -8.89 -12.99
CA ILE A 75 -1.36 -8.56 -13.29
C ILE A 75 -1.25 -7.71 -14.55
N ARG A 76 -1.85 -8.15 -15.66
CA ARG A 76 -1.85 -7.37 -16.92
C ARG A 76 -2.49 -6.00 -16.76
N HIS A 77 -3.58 -5.91 -16.02
CA HIS A 77 -4.26 -4.65 -15.75
C HIS A 77 -3.37 -3.67 -14.98
N ILE A 78 -2.73 -4.11 -13.89
CA ILE A 78 -1.84 -3.27 -13.09
C ILE A 78 -0.61 -2.84 -13.91
N VAL A 79 0.00 -3.76 -14.66
CA VAL A 79 1.15 -3.43 -15.52
C VAL A 79 0.78 -2.40 -16.58
N GLN A 80 -0.39 -2.53 -17.19
CA GLN A 80 -0.87 -1.54 -18.18
C GLN A 80 -1.17 -0.19 -17.50
N TRP A 81 -1.86 -0.19 -16.36
CA TRP A 81 -2.15 1.02 -15.60
C TRP A 81 -0.87 1.77 -15.19
N LEU A 82 0.18 1.04 -14.77
CA LEU A 82 1.49 1.61 -14.45
C LEU A 82 2.10 2.32 -15.68
N LYS A 83 2.04 1.70 -16.87
CA LYS A 83 2.54 2.30 -18.12
C LYS A 83 1.80 3.58 -18.46
N ASP A 84 0.48 3.52 -18.48
CA ASP A 84 -0.38 4.64 -18.82
C ASP A 84 -0.17 5.82 -17.87
N TYR A 85 -0.04 5.54 -16.56
CA TYR A 85 0.21 6.58 -15.56
C TYR A 85 1.60 7.23 -15.73
N ALA A 86 2.64 6.44 -15.96
CA ALA A 86 3.98 6.96 -16.20
C ALA A 86 4.03 7.85 -17.45
N GLU A 87 3.34 7.45 -18.53
CA GLU A 87 3.22 8.25 -19.74
C GLU A 87 2.50 9.57 -19.50
N GLN A 88 1.34 9.55 -18.82
CA GLN A 88 0.59 10.76 -18.46
C GLN A 88 1.42 11.70 -17.58
N ALA A 89 2.17 11.15 -16.63
CA ALA A 89 3.07 11.90 -15.75
C ALA A 89 4.37 12.33 -16.45
N ARG A 90 4.63 11.89 -17.68
CA ARG A 90 5.89 12.08 -18.41
C ARG A 90 7.11 11.59 -17.61
N ALA A 91 6.93 10.55 -16.80
CA ALA A 91 7.99 9.92 -16.02
C ALA A 91 8.68 8.83 -16.84
N LYS A 92 9.96 8.58 -16.54
CA LYS A 92 10.74 7.54 -17.23
C LYS A 92 10.45 6.12 -16.72
N GLY A 93 9.74 6.00 -15.61
CA GLY A 93 9.44 4.73 -14.93
C GLY A 93 9.33 4.91 -13.42
N PHE A 94 9.85 3.97 -12.63
CA PHE A 94 9.53 3.84 -11.22
C PHE A 94 10.77 3.64 -10.34
N VAL A 95 10.74 4.18 -9.12
CA VAL A 95 11.61 3.77 -8.03
C VAL A 95 10.76 3.03 -6.99
N VAL A 96 11.26 1.88 -6.52
CA VAL A 96 10.56 1.01 -5.57
C VAL A 96 11.48 0.67 -4.40
N GLY A 97 11.02 0.87 -3.18
CA GLY A 97 11.68 0.38 -1.97
C GLY A 97 11.46 -1.12 -1.82
N VAL A 98 12.53 -1.90 -1.68
CA VAL A 98 12.46 -3.35 -1.51
C VAL A 98 12.84 -3.71 -0.09
N SER A 99 11.87 -4.18 0.70
CA SER A 99 12.03 -4.51 2.12
C SER A 99 12.39 -5.98 2.37
N GLY A 100 12.29 -6.84 1.35
CA GLY A 100 12.33 -8.30 1.50
C GLY A 100 10.99 -8.92 1.94
N GLY A 101 9.93 -8.12 2.00
CA GLY A 101 8.54 -8.55 2.22
C GLY A 101 7.78 -8.72 0.90
N ILE A 102 6.64 -9.43 0.99
CA ILE A 102 5.87 -9.88 -0.18
C ILE A 102 5.30 -8.72 -1.00
N ASP A 103 4.82 -7.65 -0.37
CA ASP A 103 4.21 -6.52 -1.07
C ASP A 103 5.23 -5.81 -1.96
N SER A 104 6.42 -5.53 -1.40
CA SER A 104 7.51 -4.91 -2.16
C SER A 104 8.02 -5.79 -3.30
N ALA A 105 8.00 -7.12 -3.11
CA ALA A 105 8.38 -8.07 -4.15
C ALA A 105 7.36 -8.11 -5.30
N VAL A 106 6.07 -8.06 -4.98
CA VAL A 106 5.00 -7.99 -6.00
C VAL A 106 5.07 -6.67 -6.77
N VAL A 107 5.15 -5.53 -6.09
CA VAL A 107 5.20 -4.21 -6.75
C VAL A 107 6.44 -4.08 -7.63
N SER A 108 7.61 -4.46 -7.14
CA SER A 108 8.86 -4.38 -7.93
C SER A 108 8.82 -5.28 -9.16
N THR A 109 8.19 -6.46 -9.06
CA THR A 109 8.01 -7.36 -10.21
C THR A 109 7.01 -6.81 -11.23
N LEU A 110 5.89 -6.24 -10.79
CA LEU A 110 4.92 -5.58 -11.65
C LEU A 110 5.54 -4.37 -12.38
N ALA A 111 6.30 -3.55 -11.65
CA ALA A 111 7.04 -2.42 -12.23
C ALA A 111 8.05 -2.90 -13.30
N ALA A 112 8.81 -3.97 -13.02
CA ALA A 112 9.76 -4.54 -13.97
C ALA A 112 9.08 -5.01 -15.27
N GLN A 113 7.88 -5.59 -15.20
CA GLN A 113 7.11 -6.05 -16.35
C GLN A 113 6.60 -4.91 -17.25
N THR A 114 6.62 -3.66 -16.80
CA THR A 114 6.25 -2.53 -17.65
C THR A 114 7.22 -2.29 -18.80
N GLY A 115 8.46 -2.73 -18.68
CA GLY A 115 9.54 -2.42 -19.63
C GLY A 115 10.09 -0.99 -19.50
N LEU A 116 9.49 -0.14 -18.64
CA LEU A 116 9.99 1.20 -18.31
C LEU A 116 11.17 1.11 -17.34
N SER A 117 11.96 2.19 -17.19
CA SER A 117 13.06 2.23 -16.24
C SER A 117 12.61 1.95 -14.82
N VAL A 118 13.24 1.00 -14.14
CA VAL A 118 12.97 0.67 -12.73
C VAL A 118 14.24 0.74 -11.91
N LEU A 119 14.21 1.49 -10.83
CA LEU A 119 15.25 1.52 -9.81
C LEU A 119 14.72 0.88 -8.52
N LEU A 120 15.34 -0.22 -8.13
CA LEU A 120 15.04 -0.90 -6.87
C LEU A 120 16.02 -0.43 -5.80
N LEU A 121 15.50 0.03 -4.67
CA LEU A 121 16.30 0.48 -3.53
C LEU A 121 16.05 -0.40 -2.31
N GLU A 122 17.08 -1.05 -1.82
CA GLU A 122 17.12 -1.62 -0.49
C GLU A 122 17.77 -0.58 0.44
N MET A 123 17.10 -0.27 1.56
CA MET A 123 17.47 0.84 2.46
C MET A 123 17.49 0.37 3.91
N PRO A 124 18.51 -0.40 4.33
CA PRO A 124 18.58 -0.91 5.70
C PRO A 124 18.78 0.22 6.72
N ILE A 125 18.11 0.07 7.87
CA ILE A 125 18.33 0.85 9.09
C ILE A 125 18.31 -0.15 10.23
N ARG A 126 19.47 -0.69 10.59
CA ARG A 126 19.63 -1.76 11.60
C ARG A 126 18.78 -3.00 11.30
N GLN A 127 18.57 -3.30 10.01
CA GLN A 127 17.75 -4.43 9.57
C GLN A 127 18.45 -5.76 9.87
N LYS A 128 17.65 -6.81 10.11
CA LYS A 128 18.16 -8.17 10.23
C LYS A 128 18.73 -8.67 8.91
N SER A 129 19.77 -9.49 9.00
CA SER A 129 20.48 -10.03 7.84
C SER A 129 19.57 -10.86 6.91
N ASP A 130 18.60 -11.60 7.47
CA ASP A 130 17.66 -12.39 6.68
C ASP A 130 16.70 -11.55 5.82
N GLN A 131 16.24 -10.40 6.33
CA GLN A 131 15.44 -9.44 5.56
C GLN A 131 16.27 -8.81 4.42
N VAL A 132 17.49 -8.37 4.76
CA VAL A 132 18.45 -7.81 3.80
C VAL A 132 18.76 -8.83 2.71
N ASN A 133 19.05 -10.08 3.07
CA ASN A 133 19.36 -11.15 2.12
C ASN A 133 18.19 -11.43 1.17
N ARG A 134 16.94 -11.54 1.70
CA ARG A 134 15.75 -11.72 0.85
C ARG A 134 15.55 -10.57 -0.14
N ALA A 135 15.74 -9.32 0.32
CA ALA A 135 15.63 -8.14 -0.53
C ALA A 135 16.67 -8.16 -1.64
N GLN A 136 17.94 -8.41 -1.31
CA GLN A 136 19.06 -8.44 -2.25
C GLN A 136 18.93 -9.58 -3.26
N GLU A 137 18.52 -10.77 -2.82
CA GLU A 137 18.28 -11.90 -3.72
C GLU A 137 17.14 -11.57 -4.71
N HIS A 138 16.02 -11.06 -4.23
CA HIS A 138 14.92 -10.66 -5.08
C HIS A 138 15.32 -9.61 -6.12
N MET A 139 16.00 -8.54 -5.68
CA MET A 139 16.53 -7.52 -6.59
C MET A 139 17.51 -8.10 -7.61
N GLY A 140 18.36 -9.04 -7.20
CA GLY A 140 19.29 -9.75 -8.08
C GLY A 140 18.57 -10.57 -9.15
N ARG A 141 17.51 -11.32 -8.77
CA ARG A 141 16.66 -12.09 -9.70
C ARG A 141 15.97 -11.18 -10.73
N LEU A 142 15.40 -10.05 -10.28
CA LEU A 142 14.76 -9.10 -11.19
C LEU A 142 15.76 -8.45 -12.16
N LYS A 143 16.95 -8.09 -11.68
CA LYS A 143 18.02 -7.53 -12.53
C LYS A 143 18.51 -8.51 -13.62
N GLN A 144 18.53 -9.81 -13.32
CA GLN A 144 18.87 -10.85 -14.29
C GLN A 144 17.77 -11.07 -15.32
N ARG A 145 16.50 -10.99 -14.88
CA ARG A 145 15.33 -11.29 -15.72
C ARG A 145 14.90 -10.11 -16.60
N TYR A 146 15.14 -8.86 -16.17
CA TYR A 146 14.64 -7.66 -16.81
C TYR A 146 15.74 -6.62 -17.04
N LEU A 147 16.01 -6.30 -18.30
CA LEU A 147 17.07 -5.35 -18.70
C LEU A 147 16.80 -3.89 -18.29
N ASN A 148 15.54 -3.55 -18.02
CA ASN A 148 15.10 -2.22 -17.58
C ASN A 148 15.25 -2.01 -16.07
N VAL A 149 15.72 -3.01 -15.30
CA VAL A 149 15.83 -2.96 -13.84
C VAL A 149 17.26 -2.66 -13.42
N LYS A 150 17.42 -1.63 -12.57
CA LYS A 150 18.62 -1.36 -11.80
C LYS A 150 18.34 -1.57 -10.33
N ALA A 151 19.35 -1.95 -9.55
CA ALA A 151 19.22 -2.18 -8.12
C ALA A 151 20.40 -1.56 -7.37
N GLN A 152 20.11 -0.97 -6.21
CA GLN A 152 21.10 -0.34 -5.34
C GLN A 152 20.71 -0.56 -3.88
N SER A 153 21.72 -0.76 -3.01
CA SER A 153 21.58 -0.71 -1.56
C SER A 153 22.07 0.64 -1.05
N VAL A 154 21.31 1.26 -0.14
CA VAL A 154 21.61 2.54 0.50
C VAL A 154 21.43 2.36 2.00
N ASP A 155 22.53 2.06 2.71
CA ASP A 155 22.48 1.93 4.16
C ASP A 155 22.23 3.30 4.82
N LEU A 156 21.09 3.44 5.48
CA LEU A 156 20.67 4.64 6.17
C LEU A 156 20.92 4.58 7.70
N THR A 157 21.60 3.54 8.18
CA THR A 157 21.82 3.32 9.62
C THR A 157 22.49 4.51 10.28
N GLN A 158 23.64 4.96 9.73
CA GLN A 158 24.38 6.10 10.30
C GLN A 158 23.55 7.39 10.28
N THR A 159 22.78 7.63 9.20
CA THR A 159 21.91 8.82 9.08
C THR A 159 20.82 8.78 10.14
N PHE A 160 20.21 7.62 10.35
CA PHE A 160 19.20 7.44 11.39
C PHE A 160 19.78 7.59 12.79
N ASP A 161 20.96 7.03 13.06
CA ASP A 161 21.62 7.12 14.37
C ASP A 161 21.93 8.57 14.72
N THR A 162 22.51 9.33 13.76
CA THR A 162 22.76 10.77 13.95
C THR A 162 21.47 11.55 14.22
N PHE A 163 20.39 11.23 13.50
CA PHE A 163 19.09 11.84 13.74
C PHE A 163 18.56 11.51 15.13
N ALA A 164 18.59 10.23 15.53
CA ALA A 164 18.08 9.77 16.81
C ALA A 164 18.83 10.41 17.98
N ASP A 165 20.16 10.53 17.89
CA ASP A 165 21.00 11.20 18.89
C ASP A 165 20.69 12.70 18.97
N THR A 166 20.42 13.34 17.84
CA THR A 166 20.11 14.78 17.79
C THR A 166 18.78 15.12 18.47
N VAL A 167 17.77 14.25 18.33
CA VAL A 167 16.41 14.45 18.88
C VAL A 167 16.19 13.71 20.17
N ASP A 168 17.25 13.24 20.83
CA ASP A 168 17.14 12.38 22.02
C ASP A 168 16.39 13.06 23.16
N VAL A 169 15.45 12.32 23.77
CA VAL A 169 14.64 12.71 24.92
C VAL A 169 14.47 11.54 25.87
N SER A 170 14.11 11.84 27.14
CA SER A 170 13.83 10.80 28.15
C SER A 170 12.64 9.93 27.75
N GLU A 171 12.80 8.59 27.73
CA GLU A 171 11.72 7.65 27.42
C GLU A 171 10.64 7.61 28.51
N THR A 172 11.02 7.83 29.76
CA THR A 172 10.06 7.92 30.87
C THR A 172 9.17 9.14 30.81
N GLU A 173 9.68 10.25 30.22
CA GLU A 173 8.93 11.47 29.99
C GLU A 173 8.07 11.40 28.72
N PHE A 174 8.56 10.69 27.69
CA PHE A 174 7.91 10.55 26.40
C PHE A 174 7.69 9.07 26.01
N PRO A 175 6.62 8.44 26.47
CA PRO A 175 6.36 7.00 26.26
C PRO A 175 6.25 6.59 24.76
N ASN A 176 5.94 7.54 23.87
CA ASN A 176 5.83 7.32 22.43
C ASN A 176 7.17 7.48 21.68
N LYS A 177 8.30 7.66 22.37
CA LYS A 177 9.63 7.85 21.75
C LYS A 177 9.94 6.77 20.72
N GLN A 178 9.75 5.50 21.08
CA GLN A 178 10.04 4.38 20.18
C GLN A 178 9.17 4.39 18.92
N LEU A 179 7.88 4.69 19.06
CA LEU A 179 6.98 4.84 17.90
C LEU A 179 7.39 6.04 17.02
N ALA A 180 7.81 7.15 17.63
CA ALA A 180 8.28 8.32 16.88
C ALA A 180 9.56 7.99 16.09
N LEU A 181 10.50 7.25 16.66
CA LEU A 181 11.71 6.77 15.98
C LEU A 181 11.40 5.75 14.88
N ALA A 182 10.47 4.81 15.11
CA ALA A 182 10.00 3.89 14.08
C ALA A 182 9.43 4.64 12.86
N ASN A 183 8.57 5.63 13.10
CA ASN A 183 8.04 6.48 12.04
C ASN A 183 9.13 7.35 11.36
N ALA A 184 10.18 7.75 12.08
CA ALA A 184 11.32 8.46 11.49
C ALA A 184 12.10 7.58 10.51
N ARG A 185 12.32 6.28 10.82
CA ARG A 185 12.92 5.32 9.88
C ARG A 185 12.14 5.24 8.57
N SER A 186 10.81 5.13 8.64
CA SER A 186 9.95 5.09 7.46
C SER A 186 10.06 6.38 6.63
N ARG A 187 10.09 7.56 7.28
CA ARG A 187 10.23 8.86 6.59
C ARG A 187 11.60 9.07 5.96
N LEU A 188 12.68 8.58 6.57
CA LEU A 188 14.02 8.63 5.96
C LEU A 188 14.07 7.79 4.67
N ARG A 189 13.44 6.61 4.67
CA ARG A 189 13.30 5.81 3.44
C ARG A 189 12.51 6.53 2.37
N MET A 190 11.38 7.12 2.72
CA MET A 190 10.58 7.94 1.79
C MET A 190 11.38 9.08 1.19
N THR A 191 12.09 9.85 2.02
CA THR A 191 12.96 10.96 1.56
C THR A 191 14.01 10.45 0.57
N THR A 192 14.61 9.30 0.83
CA THR A 192 15.60 8.66 -0.04
C THR A 192 14.98 8.22 -1.37
N LEU A 193 13.78 7.61 -1.35
CA LEU A 193 13.05 7.24 -2.56
C LEU A 193 12.76 8.45 -3.44
N TYR A 194 12.27 9.56 -2.86
CA TYR A 194 12.00 10.80 -3.60
C TYR A 194 13.27 11.45 -4.13
N TYR A 195 14.38 11.40 -3.38
CA TYR A 195 15.66 11.88 -3.88
C TYR A 195 16.08 11.17 -5.17
N TYR A 196 16.08 9.82 -5.16
CA TYR A 196 16.43 9.04 -6.33
C TYR A 196 15.36 9.13 -7.44
N GLY A 197 14.10 9.21 -7.08
CA GLY A 197 13.00 9.45 -8.02
C GLY A 197 13.21 10.74 -8.83
N GLN A 198 13.50 11.85 -8.16
CA GLN A 198 13.78 13.13 -8.81
C GLN A 198 15.07 13.09 -9.65
N LEU A 199 16.13 12.50 -9.11
CA LEU A 199 17.42 12.39 -9.80
C LEU A 199 17.29 11.68 -11.15
N HIS A 200 16.46 10.67 -11.23
CA HIS A 200 16.30 9.83 -12.42
C HIS A 200 15.02 10.12 -13.23
N GLY A 201 14.13 10.96 -12.76
CA GLY A 201 12.82 11.23 -13.38
C GLY A 201 11.86 10.05 -13.25
N LEU A 202 11.84 9.40 -12.07
CA LEU A 202 11.03 8.23 -11.76
C LEU A 202 9.94 8.58 -10.73
N LEU A 203 8.81 7.90 -10.80
CA LEU A 203 7.75 7.96 -9.80
C LEU A 203 8.04 6.99 -8.65
N VAL A 204 7.73 7.41 -7.42
CA VAL A 204 7.79 6.54 -6.24
C VAL A 204 6.57 5.63 -6.24
N ALA A 205 6.77 4.33 -6.46
CA ALA A 205 5.71 3.34 -6.39
C ALA A 205 5.61 2.76 -4.97
N GLY A 206 4.46 2.97 -4.34
CA GLY A 206 4.12 2.47 -3.02
C GLY A 206 3.85 0.98 -3.01
N THR A 207 4.06 0.37 -1.86
CA THR A 207 3.91 -1.07 -1.64
C THR A 207 2.80 -1.42 -0.64
N GLY A 208 2.02 -0.43 -0.20
CA GLY A 208 0.89 -0.63 0.70
C GLY A 208 -0.25 -1.38 0.03
N ASN A 209 -0.89 -2.29 0.78
CA ASN A 209 -2.05 -3.04 0.34
C ASN A 209 -3.35 -2.49 0.95
N LYS A 210 -4.48 -2.97 0.47
CA LYS A 210 -5.81 -2.46 0.85
C LYS A 210 -6.08 -2.53 2.35
N ILE A 211 -5.66 -3.61 3.01
CA ILE A 211 -5.93 -3.80 4.44
C ILE A 211 -5.08 -2.87 5.28
N GLU A 212 -3.79 -2.77 4.98
CA GLU A 212 -2.86 -1.93 5.72
C GLU A 212 -3.18 -0.45 5.54
N ASP A 213 -3.28 0.03 4.30
CA ASP A 213 -3.44 1.46 4.01
C ASP A 213 -4.87 1.94 4.25
N PHE A 214 -5.85 1.30 3.63
CA PHE A 214 -7.23 1.79 3.62
C PHE A 214 -8.14 1.09 4.64
N GLY A 215 -7.72 -0.06 5.18
CA GLY A 215 -8.43 -0.79 6.21
C GLY A 215 -8.15 -0.26 7.59
N VAL A 216 -6.95 -0.47 8.09
CA VAL A 216 -6.57 -0.21 9.47
C VAL A 216 -5.58 0.94 9.66
N GLY A 217 -5.03 1.50 8.58
CA GLY A 217 -4.06 2.58 8.62
C GLY A 217 -2.72 2.19 9.22
N PHE A 218 -2.30 0.95 8.97
CA PHE A 218 -1.03 0.41 9.44
C PHE A 218 0.13 0.88 8.55
N PHE A 219 0.34 2.17 8.50
CA PHE A 219 1.41 2.84 7.75
C PHE A 219 1.79 4.17 8.41
N THR A 220 2.94 4.69 8.07
CA THR A 220 3.42 6.01 8.49
C THR A 220 3.02 7.07 7.45
N LYS A 221 2.18 8.03 7.84
CA LYS A 221 1.87 9.19 6.98
C LYS A 221 3.16 9.92 6.61
N TYR A 222 3.39 10.12 5.31
CA TYR A 222 4.64 10.67 4.76
C TYR A 222 5.89 9.85 5.06
N GLY A 223 5.71 8.55 5.33
CA GLY A 223 6.74 7.54 5.32
C GLY A 223 6.48 6.58 4.18
N ASP A 224 6.16 5.32 4.49
CA ASP A 224 5.72 4.31 3.51
C ASP A 224 4.39 4.68 2.81
N GLY A 225 3.52 5.50 3.46
CA GLY A 225 2.37 6.12 2.81
C GLY A 225 2.67 7.39 2.00
N GLY A 226 3.94 7.83 1.91
CA GLY A 226 4.39 8.96 1.11
C GLY A 226 4.88 8.50 -0.26
N VAL A 227 3.96 8.34 -1.21
CA VAL A 227 4.22 7.77 -2.53
C VAL A 227 3.51 8.55 -3.63
N ASP A 228 3.93 8.40 -4.89
CA ASP A 228 3.25 9.01 -6.04
C ASP A 228 2.09 8.13 -6.54
N ILE A 229 2.24 6.81 -6.46
CA ILE A 229 1.25 5.82 -6.93
C ILE A 229 1.23 4.60 -6.02
N SER A 230 0.09 3.92 -5.95
CA SER A 230 -0.13 2.74 -5.10
C SER A 230 -0.73 1.57 -5.91
N PRO A 231 0.09 0.79 -6.65
CA PRO A 231 -0.39 -0.17 -7.64
C PRO A 231 -1.13 -1.38 -7.07
N ILE A 232 -0.94 -1.71 -5.79
CA ILE A 232 -1.60 -2.84 -5.12
C ILE A 232 -2.57 -2.42 -4.00
N ALA A 233 -2.86 -1.13 -3.89
CA ALA A 233 -3.71 -0.59 -2.81
C ALA A 233 -5.17 -1.06 -2.84
N ASP A 234 -5.66 -1.59 -3.96
CA ASP A 234 -6.99 -2.22 -4.06
C ASP A 234 -6.96 -3.75 -3.83
N LEU A 235 -5.81 -4.33 -3.56
CA LEU A 235 -5.64 -5.77 -3.27
C LEU A 235 -5.55 -6.01 -1.77
N THR A 236 -6.30 -7.02 -1.28
CA THR A 236 -6.12 -7.52 0.09
C THR A 236 -4.82 -8.32 0.20
N LYS A 237 -4.36 -8.57 1.42
CA LYS A 237 -3.12 -9.34 1.66
C LYS A 237 -3.17 -10.73 1.03
N THR A 238 -4.32 -11.41 1.18
CA THR A 238 -4.55 -12.74 0.55
C THR A 238 -4.43 -12.67 -0.98
N GLN A 239 -4.93 -11.60 -1.60
CA GLN A 239 -4.82 -11.40 -3.04
C GLN A 239 -3.37 -11.08 -3.46
N VAL A 240 -2.62 -10.34 -2.66
CA VAL A 240 -1.17 -10.10 -2.89
C VAL A 240 -0.39 -11.41 -2.88
N TYR A 241 -0.68 -12.34 -1.95
CA TYR A 241 -0.07 -13.68 -1.95
C TYR A 241 -0.38 -14.47 -3.23
N ALA A 242 -1.61 -14.39 -3.73
CA ALA A 242 -1.97 -15.03 -4.99
C ALA A 242 -1.21 -14.44 -6.19
N LEU A 243 -1.02 -13.11 -6.23
CA LEU A 243 -0.19 -12.47 -7.25
C LEU A 243 1.27 -12.87 -7.12
N ALA A 244 1.81 -12.93 -5.91
CA ALA A 244 3.19 -13.32 -5.65
C ALA A 244 3.52 -14.72 -6.20
N ALA A 245 2.62 -15.68 -5.99
CA ALA A 245 2.75 -17.03 -6.54
C ALA A 245 2.77 -17.03 -8.07
N GLU A 246 1.87 -16.28 -8.71
CA GLU A 246 1.77 -16.19 -10.17
C GLU A 246 2.95 -15.43 -10.81
N LEU A 247 3.54 -14.48 -10.07
CA LEU A 247 4.71 -13.67 -10.49
C LEU A 247 6.04 -14.39 -10.24
N ASP A 248 6.03 -15.63 -9.73
CA ASP A 248 7.22 -16.42 -9.40
C ASP A 248 8.13 -15.69 -8.37
N VAL A 249 7.52 -15.04 -7.37
CA VAL A 249 8.24 -14.52 -6.20
C VAL A 249 8.77 -15.70 -5.39
N SER A 250 10.00 -15.59 -4.86
CA SER A 250 10.64 -16.72 -4.15
C SER A 250 9.80 -17.20 -2.96
N GLU A 251 9.86 -18.50 -2.71
CA GLU A 251 9.14 -19.12 -1.57
C GLU A 251 9.60 -18.55 -0.22
N ASP A 252 10.87 -18.17 -0.09
CA ASP A 252 11.40 -17.57 1.14
C ASP A 252 10.72 -16.23 1.46
N ILE A 253 10.39 -15.43 0.44
CA ILE A 253 9.58 -14.21 0.62
C ILE A 253 8.12 -14.56 0.91
N GLN A 254 7.54 -15.54 0.20
CA GLN A 254 6.14 -15.93 0.40
C GLN A 254 5.89 -16.55 1.78
N LYS A 255 6.88 -17.24 2.36
CA LYS A 255 6.79 -17.87 3.68
C LYS A 255 7.23 -16.95 4.82
N ALA A 256 7.85 -15.81 4.52
CA ALA A 256 8.28 -14.86 5.55
C ALA A 256 7.08 -14.27 6.29
N VAL A 257 7.17 -14.24 7.61
CA VAL A 257 6.14 -13.60 8.44
C VAL A 257 6.15 -12.09 8.18
N PRO A 258 4.99 -11.47 7.89
CA PRO A 258 4.90 -10.03 7.66
C PRO A 258 5.36 -9.24 8.90
N THR A 259 6.25 -8.30 8.67
CA THR A 259 6.77 -7.38 9.70
C THR A 259 7.13 -6.05 9.03
N ASP A 260 6.84 -4.93 9.70
CA ASP A 260 7.17 -3.59 9.22
C ASP A 260 8.69 -3.27 9.28
N GLY A 261 9.45 -4.07 10.04
CA GLY A 261 10.90 -3.89 10.19
C GLY A 261 11.32 -2.52 10.75
N LEU A 262 10.45 -1.86 11.51
CA LEU A 262 10.67 -0.53 12.06
C LEU A 262 11.10 -0.54 13.54
N TRP A 263 11.02 -1.70 14.20
CA TRP A 263 11.30 -1.86 15.63
C TRP A 263 12.62 -2.60 15.85
N ASP A 264 13.29 -2.29 16.95
CA ASP A 264 14.48 -3.03 17.38
C ASP A 264 14.12 -4.41 17.99
N THR A 265 12.82 -4.65 18.28
CA THR A 265 12.27 -5.92 18.77
C THR A 265 11.46 -6.63 17.68
N GLU A 266 11.38 -7.96 17.75
CA GLU A 266 10.53 -8.75 16.85
C GLU A 266 9.06 -8.51 17.19
N ARG A 267 8.34 -7.93 16.25
CA ARG A 267 6.88 -7.78 16.29
C ARG A 267 6.33 -8.06 14.91
N THR A 268 5.38 -8.95 14.83
CA THR A 268 4.66 -9.20 13.58
C THR A 268 3.61 -8.12 13.37
N ASP A 269 3.23 -7.91 12.13
CA ASP A 269 2.16 -6.94 11.79
C ASP A 269 0.83 -7.36 12.43
N GLU A 270 0.51 -8.67 12.43
CA GLU A 270 -0.71 -9.20 13.05
C GLU A 270 -0.74 -9.00 14.57
N GLU A 271 0.40 -9.16 15.26
CA GLU A 271 0.50 -8.86 16.70
C GLU A 271 0.28 -7.37 16.98
N GLN A 272 0.81 -6.49 16.13
CA GLN A 272 0.65 -5.04 16.28
C GLN A 272 -0.79 -4.59 15.99
N MET A 273 -1.45 -5.18 14.99
CA MET A 273 -2.83 -4.88 14.64
C MET A 273 -3.84 -5.54 15.61
N GLY A 274 -3.48 -6.66 16.24
CA GLY A 274 -4.33 -7.43 17.17
C GLY A 274 -5.31 -8.39 16.47
N ALA A 275 -5.16 -8.59 15.17
CA ALA A 275 -5.94 -9.54 14.38
C ALA A 275 -5.14 -9.99 13.15
N SER A 276 -5.45 -11.18 12.64
CA SER A 276 -4.83 -11.71 11.41
C SER A 276 -5.36 -11.02 10.16
N TYR A 277 -4.61 -11.07 9.06
CA TYR A 277 -5.05 -10.50 7.78
C TYR A 277 -6.39 -11.05 7.30
N PRO A 278 -6.66 -12.38 7.31
CA PRO A 278 -7.98 -12.90 6.94
C PRO A 278 -9.12 -12.39 7.83
N GLU A 279 -8.88 -12.19 9.13
CA GLU A 279 -9.85 -11.61 10.06
C GLU A 279 -10.14 -10.14 9.72
N LEU A 280 -9.12 -9.36 9.42
CA LEU A 280 -9.26 -7.95 9.02
C LEU A 280 -9.91 -7.80 7.65
N GLU A 281 -9.63 -8.70 6.70
CA GLU A 281 -10.32 -8.77 5.40
C GLU A 281 -11.81 -9.05 5.56
N TRP A 282 -12.16 -9.99 6.46
CA TRP A 282 -13.56 -10.23 6.82
C TRP A 282 -14.19 -8.97 7.44
N ALA A 283 -13.55 -8.36 8.44
CA ALA A 283 -14.07 -7.17 9.10
C ALA A 283 -14.30 -6.02 8.11
N MET A 284 -13.35 -5.79 7.19
CA MET A 284 -13.50 -4.80 6.11
C MET A 284 -14.73 -5.08 5.24
N SER A 285 -15.00 -6.37 4.95
CA SER A 285 -16.11 -6.76 4.07
C SER A 285 -17.50 -6.52 4.69
N VAL A 286 -17.60 -6.40 6.01
CA VAL A 286 -18.87 -6.22 6.74
C VAL A 286 -18.99 -4.85 7.42
N TYR A 287 -17.91 -4.08 7.50
CA TYR A 287 -17.83 -2.84 8.26
C TYR A 287 -18.91 -1.81 7.91
N ASP A 288 -19.23 -1.63 6.62
CA ASP A 288 -20.21 -0.63 6.18
C ASP A 288 -21.67 -1.04 6.46
N SER A 289 -21.90 -2.33 6.72
CA SER A 289 -23.25 -2.90 6.85
C SER A 289 -23.59 -3.43 8.24
N HIS A 290 -22.59 -3.61 9.11
CA HIS A 290 -22.74 -4.22 10.42
C HIS A 290 -21.95 -3.46 11.50
N LYS A 291 -22.37 -3.66 12.77
CA LYS A 291 -21.69 -3.18 13.97
C LYS A 291 -21.11 -4.36 14.76
N PRO A 292 -20.13 -4.12 15.65
CA PRO A 292 -19.58 -5.19 16.48
C PRO A 292 -20.66 -5.94 17.29
N GLU A 293 -21.71 -5.25 17.70
CA GLU A 293 -22.83 -5.79 18.50
C GLU A 293 -23.67 -6.82 17.72
N ASP A 294 -23.58 -6.84 16.39
CA ASP A 294 -24.31 -7.80 15.53
C ASP A 294 -23.62 -9.18 15.51
N PHE A 295 -22.45 -9.31 16.13
CA PHE A 295 -21.64 -10.53 16.17
C PHE A 295 -21.30 -10.92 17.61
N GLU A 296 -20.86 -12.19 17.78
CA GLU A 296 -20.39 -12.73 19.05
C GLU A 296 -18.94 -13.22 18.98
N GLY A 297 -18.32 -13.42 20.15
CA GLY A 297 -16.99 -14.00 20.27
C GLY A 297 -15.91 -13.24 19.46
N ARG A 298 -15.06 -13.97 18.76
CA ARG A 298 -13.93 -13.41 18.01
C ARG A 298 -14.34 -12.46 16.89
N GLN A 299 -15.47 -12.69 16.23
CA GLN A 299 -15.96 -11.80 15.17
C GLN A 299 -16.31 -10.41 15.72
N ARG A 300 -16.98 -10.35 16.87
CA ARG A 300 -17.27 -9.08 17.56
C ARG A 300 -15.99 -8.34 17.92
N GLU A 301 -15.01 -9.06 18.47
CA GLU A 301 -13.73 -8.49 18.86
C GLU A 301 -12.98 -7.93 17.65
N VAL A 302 -12.85 -8.71 16.59
CA VAL A 302 -12.13 -8.31 15.35
C VAL A 302 -12.79 -7.11 14.68
N LEU A 303 -14.12 -7.08 14.58
CA LEU A 303 -14.82 -5.93 14.00
C LEU A 303 -14.67 -4.68 14.89
N ALA A 304 -14.60 -4.83 16.21
CA ALA A 304 -14.32 -3.72 17.12
C ALA A 304 -12.88 -3.19 16.96
N ILE A 305 -11.89 -4.09 16.82
CA ILE A 305 -10.48 -3.73 16.52
C ILE A 305 -10.44 -2.96 15.20
N TYR A 306 -10.98 -3.52 14.13
CA TYR A 306 -11.01 -2.90 12.80
C TYR A 306 -11.66 -1.51 12.86
N THR A 307 -12.84 -1.40 13.46
CA THR A 307 -13.59 -0.13 13.58
C THR A 307 -12.77 0.94 14.29
N ARG A 308 -12.11 0.58 15.39
CA ARG A 308 -11.26 1.50 16.17
C ARG A 308 -10.07 1.99 15.35
N LEU A 309 -9.35 1.07 14.70
CA LEU A 309 -8.18 1.39 13.88
C LEU A 309 -8.59 2.23 12.66
N HIS A 310 -9.64 1.80 11.95
CA HIS A 310 -10.16 2.50 10.77
C HIS A 310 -10.56 3.94 11.08
N LYS A 311 -11.28 4.18 12.17
CA LYS A 311 -11.65 5.55 12.59
C LYS A 311 -10.43 6.39 12.96
N ALA A 312 -9.47 5.82 13.68
CA ALA A 312 -8.27 6.53 14.12
C ALA A 312 -7.37 6.97 12.96
N MET A 313 -7.37 6.21 11.85
CA MET A 313 -6.47 6.44 10.73
C MET A 313 -7.00 7.42 9.67
N GLN A 314 -8.25 7.86 9.74
CA GLN A 314 -8.87 8.71 8.70
C GLN A 314 -8.04 9.94 8.33
N HIS A 315 -7.36 10.56 9.31
CA HIS A 315 -6.46 11.70 9.06
C HIS A 315 -5.22 11.35 8.21
N LYS A 316 -4.89 10.06 8.05
CA LYS A 316 -3.75 9.62 7.23
C LYS A 316 -4.14 9.50 5.75
N VAL A 317 -5.35 8.98 5.46
CA VAL A 317 -5.83 8.65 4.10
C VAL A 317 -6.64 9.75 3.46
N ASN A 318 -7.35 10.55 4.25
CA ASN A 318 -8.13 11.66 3.72
C ASN A 318 -7.22 12.78 3.19
N PRO A 319 -7.67 13.53 2.17
CA PRO A 319 -6.98 14.72 1.72
C PRO A 319 -6.69 15.67 2.89
N ILE A 320 -5.59 16.43 2.79
CA ILE A 320 -5.24 17.41 3.82
C ILE A 320 -6.40 18.39 4.00
N PRO A 321 -6.96 18.52 5.23
CA PRO A 321 -8.05 19.43 5.48
C PRO A 321 -7.66 20.87 5.19
N VAL A 322 -8.50 21.58 4.45
CA VAL A 322 -8.32 23.00 4.14
C VAL A 322 -9.40 23.81 4.86
N CYS A 323 -9.00 24.79 5.65
CA CYS A 323 -9.94 25.75 6.22
C CYS A 323 -10.58 26.58 5.10
N LYS A 324 -11.88 26.39 4.88
CA LYS A 324 -12.63 27.19 3.91
C LYS A 324 -13.04 28.51 4.57
N ILE A 325 -12.58 29.61 3.96
CA ILE A 325 -12.97 30.95 4.41
C ILE A 325 -14.30 31.29 3.72
N PRO A 326 -15.32 31.68 4.48
CA PRO A 326 -16.58 32.17 3.92
C PRO A 326 -16.35 33.38 3.02
N GLU A 327 -17.09 33.45 1.89
CA GLU A 327 -16.91 34.55 0.90
C GLU A 327 -17.17 35.94 1.51
N GLU A 328 -18.08 36.04 2.47
CA GLU A 328 -18.41 37.26 3.18
C GLU A 328 -17.30 37.82 4.07
N LEU A 329 -16.18 37.07 4.25
CA LEU A 329 -15.02 37.52 5.03
C LEU A 329 -13.88 38.06 4.14
N PHE A 330 -14.04 38.01 2.83
CA PHE A 330 -13.14 38.69 1.86
C PHE A 330 -13.70 40.07 1.48
#